data_17526b85c14fc1a6641a321a662ffc97
#
_entry.id   17526b85c14fc1a6641a321a662ffc97
#
_cell.length_a   1.000
_cell.length_b   1.000
_cell.length_c   1.000
_cell.angle_alpha   90.00
_cell.angle_beta   90.00
_cell.angle_gamma   90.00
#
_symmetry.space_group_name_H-M   'P 1'
#
loop_
_entity.id
_entity.type
_entity.pdbx_description
1 polymer ?
#
loop_
_entity_poly.entity_id
_entity_poly.type
_entity_poly.pdbx_seq_one_letter_code
_entity_poly.pdbx_strand_id
1 'polypeptide(L)'
;FFFLMIRRPPRSTLFPYTTLFRSGFDGEGQITSAITYVTSENNPKVYWVTGHGEASESDLSTNFSDAINKNNVEISDLALMTDDIPEDAEELVIMSPTTDFSEDEANKVITYLENGGKLLMFTSYTGTDMPNLDSILENYGVKRSSGIVVETDSQHYYPQMPYYLLPNIQSDDITTEVKSNYILMPVAQAIQKLDSYRDTITIKSLLTTTEDAYIENDPENSTWSKSADSETGAFDLGVSITETVDDKETQIIYFSSASMLSSQIDQAISGANSKLAATALTSMCDVEQTVVIPSKSTSYTNLVFTQGAVNTWSIITIAGIPLVLVVIGVMIWMKRRKQ
;
A
#
# COMPACT_ATOMS: atom_id res chain seq x y z
N PHE A 1 -0.74 -8.82 -54.26
CA PHE A 1 0.03 -8.19 -53.19
C PHE A 1 -0.89 -7.89 -52.03
N PHE A 2 -0.95 -8.82 -51.05
CA PHE A 2 -1.63 -8.62 -49.77
C PHE A 2 -0.63 -7.94 -48.83
N PHE A 3 -0.85 -6.67 -48.52
CA PHE A 3 -0.21 -6.04 -47.36
C PHE A 3 -0.93 -6.54 -46.10
N LEU A 4 -0.29 -7.44 -45.35
CA LEU A 4 -0.62 -7.68 -43.96
C LEU A 4 -0.38 -6.39 -43.19
N MET A 5 -1.45 -5.68 -42.85
CA MET A 5 -1.38 -4.65 -41.81
C MET A 5 -1.18 -5.39 -40.47
N ILE A 6 0.08 -5.47 -40.07
CA ILE A 6 0.43 -5.78 -38.68
C ILE A 6 -0.16 -4.64 -37.85
N ARG A 7 -1.20 -4.93 -37.04
CA ARG A 7 -1.67 -4.00 -36.00
C ARG A 7 -0.44 -3.63 -35.19
N ARG A 8 -0.19 -2.33 -35.04
CA ARG A 8 0.85 -1.85 -34.12
C ARG A 8 0.52 -2.46 -32.76
N PRO A 9 1.48 -3.14 -32.09
CA PRO A 9 1.29 -3.55 -30.71
C PRO A 9 0.95 -2.29 -29.89
N PRO A 10 0.16 -2.42 -28.82
CA PRO A 10 -0.05 -1.34 -27.87
C PRO A 10 1.33 -0.80 -27.48
N ARG A 11 1.42 0.48 -27.17
CA ARG A 11 2.66 1.23 -26.91
C ARG A 11 3.43 0.74 -25.68
N SER A 12 3.59 -0.53 -25.45
CA SER A 12 4.68 -1.05 -24.66
C SER A 12 5.91 -0.93 -25.53
N THR A 13 6.66 0.13 -25.37
CA THR A 13 8.00 0.22 -25.91
C THR A 13 8.79 -0.91 -25.28
N LEU A 14 9.06 -1.96 -26.04
CA LEU A 14 9.78 -3.15 -25.61
C LEU A 14 11.13 -2.86 -24.93
N PHE A 15 11.64 -1.66 -25.04
CA PHE A 15 12.80 -1.15 -24.30
C PHE A 15 12.73 0.38 -24.22
N PRO A 16 12.20 1.01 -23.17
CA PRO A 16 12.50 2.41 -22.95
C PRO A 16 13.98 2.51 -22.56
N TYR A 17 14.79 3.05 -23.45
CA TYR A 17 16.23 3.29 -23.26
C TYR A 17 16.55 4.05 -21.96
N THR A 18 15.56 4.62 -21.30
CA THR A 18 15.71 5.38 -20.06
C THR A 18 15.72 4.52 -18.80
N THR A 19 15.13 3.33 -18.81
CA THR A 19 15.04 2.43 -17.64
C THR A 19 16.26 1.51 -17.52
N LEU A 20 16.94 1.18 -18.62
CA LEU A 20 18.10 0.27 -18.62
C LEU A 20 19.32 0.80 -17.86
N PHE A 21 19.41 2.12 -17.57
CA PHE A 21 20.67 2.72 -17.08
C PHE A 21 20.54 3.70 -15.91
N ARG A 22 19.33 3.94 -15.36
CA ARG A 22 19.18 4.96 -14.31
C ARG A 22 19.22 4.49 -12.87
N SER A 23 18.77 3.29 -12.56
CA SER A 23 18.72 2.82 -11.15
C SER A 23 18.80 1.32 -10.96
N GLY A 24 18.78 0.51 -12.02
CA GLY A 24 18.87 -0.93 -11.94
C GLY A 24 19.05 -1.60 -13.31
N PHE A 25 19.62 -2.80 -13.32
CA PHE A 25 19.66 -3.67 -14.49
C PHE A 25 18.48 -4.65 -14.40
N ASP A 26 17.55 -4.57 -15.33
CA ASP A 26 16.31 -5.37 -15.36
C ASP A 26 16.16 -6.22 -16.64
N GLY A 27 17.23 -6.42 -17.38
CA GLY A 27 17.18 -7.13 -18.66
C GLY A 27 16.66 -8.57 -18.56
N GLU A 28 16.97 -9.27 -17.47
CA GLU A 28 16.51 -10.63 -17.22
C GLU A 28 14.99 -10.65 -16.93
N GLY A 29 14.51 -9.76 -16.06
CA GLY A 29 13.09 -9.64 -15.74
C GLY A 29 12.23 -9.29 -16.95
N GLN A 30 12.67 -8.35 -17.76
CA GLN A 30 11.97 -7.92 -18.98
C GLN A 30 11.89 -9.04 -20.03
N ILE A 31 12.97 -9.80 -20.24
CA ILE A 31 12.98 -10.92 -21.19
C ILE A 31 12.06 -12.03 -20.71
N THR A 32 12.11 -12.37 -19.42
CA THR A 32 11.25 -13.41 -18.83
C THR A 32 9.78 -13.02 -18.94
N SER A 33 9.42 -11.80 -18.56
CA SER A 33 8.06 -11.26 -18.70
C SER A 33 7.57 -11.31 -20.16
N ALA A 34 8.41 -10.89 -21.11
CA ALA A 34 8.05 -10.95 -22.53
C ALA A 34 7.84 -12.37 -23.06
N ILE A 35 8.65 -13.34 -22.58
CA ILE A 35 8.46 -14.75 -22.93
C ILE A 35 7.12 -15.27 -22.37
N THR A 36 6.84 -14.97 -21.11
CA THR A 36 5.58 -15.37 -20.46
C THR A 36 4.39 -14.75 -21.17
N TYR A 37 4.44 -13.47 -21.53
CA TYR A 37 3.37 -12.78 -22.25
C TYR A 37 3.00 -13.49 -23.57
N VAL A 38 4.00 -13.93 -24.34
CA VAL A 38 3.74 -14.59 -25.64
C VAL A 38 3.39 -16.07 -25.52
N THR A 39 3.61 -16.68 -24.36
CA THR A 39 3.31 -18.09 -24.08
C THR A 39 2.05 -18.27 -23.24
N SER A 40 1.60 -17.23 -22.52
CA SER A 40 0.34 -17.25 -21.78
C SER A 40 -0.84 -17.21 -22.74
N GLU A 41 -1.83 -18.06 -22.51
CA GLU A 41 -3.07 -18.09 -23.30
C GLU A 41 -4.05 -17.02 -22.84
N ASN A 42 -3.99 -16.63 -21.55
CA ASN A 42 -4.84 -15.60 -20.95
C ASN A 42 -4.00 -14.70 -20.05
N ASN A 43 -4.09 -13.39 -20.26
CA ASN A 43 -3.57 -12.40 -19.34
C ASN A 43 -4.73 -11.92 -18.44
N PRO A 44 -4.52 -11.80 -17.11
CA PRO A 44 -5.55 -11.32 -16.22
C PRO A 44 -5.98 -9.89 -16.56
N LYS A 45 -7.29 -9.67 -16.58
CA LYS A 45 -7.88 -8.37 -16.87
C LYS A 45 -8.33 -7.68 -15.60
N VAL A 46 -7.69 -6.58 -15.31
CA VAL A 46 -7.96 -5.73 -14.15
C VAL A 46 -8.63 -4.45 -14.62
N TYR A 47 -9.76 -4.12 -14.03
CA TYR A 47 -10.50 -2.91 -14.36
C TYR A 47 -10.30 -1.85 -13.29
N TRP A 48 -9.75 -0.73 -13.72
CA TRP A 48 -9.50 0.44 -12.87
C TRP A 48 -10.71 1.36 -12.88
N VAL A 49 -11.36 1.47 -11.73
CA VAL A 49 -12.56 2.31 -11.60
C VAL A 49 -12.17 3.77 -11.73
N THR A 50 -12.97 4.51 -12.50
CA THR A 50 -12.77 5.94 -12.80
C THR A 50 -14.10 6.68 -12.76
N GLY A 51 -14.06 8.01 -12.50
CA GLY A 51 -15.24 8.88 -12.52
C GLY A 51 -15.44 9.66 -11.22
N HIS A 52 -14.78 9.29 -10.13
CA HIS A 52 -14.94 9.88 -8.80
C HIS A 52 -13.67 10.57 -8.31
N GLY A 53 -12.75 10.92 -9.24
CA GLY A 53 -11.47 11.55 -8.92
C GLY A 53 -10.42 10.59 -8.38
N GLU A 54 -10.52 9.33 -8.76
CA GLU A 54 -9.54 8.30 -8.46
C GLU A 54 -8.17 8.66 -9.04
N ALA A 55 -7.11 8.24 -8.35
CA ALA A 55 -5.77 8.31 -8.89
C ALA A 55 -5.61 7.30 -10.04
N SER A 56 -5.05 7.73 -11.15
CA SER A 56 -4.70 6.85 -12.26
C SER A 56 -3.38 6.11 -11.97
N GLU A 57 -3.12 5.01 -12.68
CA GLU A 57 -1.85 4.29 -12.58
C GLU A 57 -0.63 5.23 -12.77
N SER A 58 -0.75 6.22 -13.65
CA SER A 58 0.34 7.17 -13.94
C SER A 58 0.64 8.15 -12.80
N ASP A 59 -0.27 8.32 -11.85
CA ASP A 59 -0.10 9.20 -10.69
C ASP A 59 0.65 8.49 -9.55
N LEU A 60 0.80 7.17 -9.64
CA LEU A 60 1.42 6.33 -8.64
C LEU A 60 2.94 6.16 -8.86
N SER A 61 3.59 5.47 -7.95
CA SER A 61 5.01 5.12 -8.08
C SER A 61 5.27 4.28 -9.32
N THR A 62 6.31 4.63 -10.08
CA THR A 62 6.76 3.82 -11.22
C THR A 62 7.16 2.40 -10.84
N ASN A 63 7.55 2.17 -9.58
CA ASN A 63 7.84 0.82 -9.09
C ASN A 63 6.57 -0.06 -9.10
N PHE A 64 5.41 0.54 -8.79
CA PHE A 64 4.13 -0.16 -8.81
C PHE A 64 3.71 -0.51 -10.24
N SER A 65 3.72 0.48 -11.15
CA SER A 65 3.41 0.25 -12.57
C SER A 65 4.37 -0.76 -13.22
N ASP A 66 5.67 -0.67 -12.91
CA ASP A 66 6.67 -1.63 -13.43
C ASP A 66 6.39 -3.05 -12.90
N ALA A 67 5.96 -3.19 -11.63
CA ALA A 67 5.64 -4.48 -11.05
C ALA A 67 4.39 -5.11 -11.68
N ILE A 68 3.34 -4.33 -11.94
CA ILE A 68 2.14 -4.79 -12.63
C ILE A 68 2.47 -5.22 -14.06
N ASN A 69 3.19 -4.38 -14.79
CA ASN A 69 3.58 -4.68 -16.18
C ASN A 69 4.42 -5.96 -16.31
N LYS A 70 5.27 -6.27 -15.32
CA LYS A 70 6.07 -7.51 -15.30
C LYS A 70 5.22 -8.76 -15.11
N ASN A 71 4.06 -8.63 -14.46
CA ASN A 71 3.13 -9.73 -14.26
C ASN A 71 2.14 -9.89 -15.42
N ASN A 72 2.31 -9.13 -16.50
CA ASN A 72 1.48 -9.18 -17.71
C ASN A 72 -0.02 -8.95 -17.45
N VAL A 73 -0.35 -8.14 -16.44
CA VAL A 73 -1.71 -7.75 -16.12
C VAL A 73 -2.19 -6.71 -17.14
N GLU A 74 -3.34 -6.95 -17.75
CA GLU A 74 -3.99 -6.01 -18.65
C GLU A 74 -4.88 -5.05 -17.84
N ILE A 75 -4.53 -3.76 -17.80
CA ILE A 75 -5.32 -2.74 -17.12
C ILE A 75 -6.21 -2.02 -18.12
N SER A 76 -7.49 -1.85 -17.80
CA SER A 76 -8.46 -1.07 -18.54
C SER A 76 -9.26 -0.17 -17.61
N ASP A 77 -9.54 1.06 -18.04
CA ASP A 77 -10.40 1.98 -17.29
C ASP A 77 -11.86 1.53 -17.36
N LEU A 78 -12.58 1.70 -16.25
CA LEU A 78 -13.99 1.38 -16.13
C LEU A 78 -14.74 2.53 -15.47
N ALA A 79 -15.65 3.17 -16.18
CA ALA A 79 -16.52 4.23 -15.64
C ALA A 79 -17.87 3.61 -15.21
N LEU A 80 -18.02 3.28 -13.93
CA LEU A 80 -19.24 2.63 -13.39
C LEU A 80 -20.51 3.42 -13.60
N MET A 81 -20.41 4.75 -13.76
CA MET A 81 -21.54 5.63 -14.05
C MET A 81 -22.20 5.30 -15.39
N THR A 82 -21.44 4.89 -16.40
CA THR A 82 -21.93 4.66 -17.76
C THR A 82 -21.87 3.20 -18.17
N ASP A 83 -20.98 2.42 -17.55
CA ASP A 83 -20.66 1.07 -17.96
C ASP A 83 -21.04 0.06 -16.87
N ASP A 84 -21.37 -1.13 -17.28
CA ASP A 84 -21.48 -2.27 -16.37
C ASP A 84 -20.12 -2.98 -16.26
N ILE A 85 -19.89 -3.70 -15.16
CA ILE A 85 -18.67 -4.44 -14.93
C ILE A 85 -18.63 -5.58 -15.95
N PRO A 86 -17.58 -5.67 -16.80
CA PRO A 86 -17.48 -6.72 -17.81
C PRO A 86 -17.42 -8.14 -17.19
N GLU A 87 -17.96 -9.13 -17.90
CA GLU A 87 -17.95 -10.53 -17.44
C GLU A 87 -16.53 -11.12 -17.36
N ASP A 88 -15.58 -10.54 -18.08
CA ASP A 88 -14.18 -10.94 -18.10
C ASP A 88 -13.31 -10.16 -17.08
N ALA A 89 -13.94 -9.39 -16.17
CA ALA A 89 -13.26 -8.72 -15.10
C ALA A 89 -12.81 -9.73 -14.03
N GLU A 90 -11.51 -9.97 -13.94
CA GLU A 90 -10.94 -10.80 -12.89
C GLU A 90 -10.83 -10.04 -11.59
N GLU A 91 -10.49 -8.75 -11.66
CA GLU A 91 -10.31 -7.90 -10.50
C GLU A 91 -10.71 -6.46 -10.81
N LEU A 92 -11.29 -5.79 -9.81
CA LEU A 92 -11.50 -4.35 -9.81
C LEU A 92 -10.46 -3.66 -8.94
N VAL A 93 -10.02 -2.48 -9.36
CA VAL A 93 -9.17 -1.60 -8.56
C VAL A 93 -9.90 -0.28 -8.32
N ILE A 94 -10.10 0.08 -7.06
CA ILE A 94 -10.62 1.40 -6.63
C ILE A 94 -9.49 2.14 -5.93
N MET A 95 -9.00 3.21 -6.57
CA MET A 95 -7.80 3.92 -6.11
C MET A 95 -8.11 5.32 -5.63
N SER A 96 -8.41 5.44 -4.33
CA SER A 96 -8.56 6.73 -3.65
C SER A 96 -9.57 7.67 -4.32
N PRO A 97 -10.86 7.31 -4.45
CA PRO A 97 -11.88 8.23 -4.91
C PRO A 97 -11.94 9.47 -3.99
N THR A 98 -12.17 10.63 -4.58
CA THR A 98 -12.28 11.91 -3.87
C THR A 98 -13.73 12.40 -3.72
N THR A 99 -14.64 11.77 -4.43
CA THR A 99 -16.10 11.98 -4.35
C THR A 99 -16.80 10.65 -4.16
N ASP A 100 -17.95 10.68 -3.49
CA ASP A 100 -18.72 9.46 -3.22
C ASP A 100 -19.30 8.84 -4.51
N PHE A 101 -19.49 7.55 -4.49
CA PHE A 101 -20.22 6.80 -5.51
C PHE A 101 -21.72 7.09 -5.43
N SER A 102 -22.46 6.85 -6.50
CA SER A 102 -23.90 6.71 -6.41
C SER A 102 -24.26 5.35 -5.79
N GLU A 103 -25.51 5.25 -5.28
CA GLU A 103 -26.04 3.99 -4.75
C GLU A 103 -26.02 2.87 -5.82
N ASP A 104 -26.33 3.22 -7.08
CA ASP A 104 -26.32 2.26 -8.19
C ASP A 104 -24.91 1.73 -8.49
N GLU A 105 -23.88 2.58 -8.44
CA GLU A 105 -22.49 2.17 -8.66
C GLU A 105 -21.97 1.29 -7.54
N ALA A 106 -22.25 1.65 -6.28
CA ALA A 106 -21.92 0.83 -5.13
C ALA A 106 -22.58 -0.56 -5.22
N ASN A 107 -23.86 -0.61 -5.62
CA ASN A 107 -24.60 -1.85 -5.81
C ASN A 107 -24.03 -2.71 -6.96
N LYS A 108 -23.54 -2.10 -8.05
CA LYS A 108 -22.83 -2.85 -9.11
C LYS A 108 -21.59 -3.55 -8.55
N VAL A 109 -20.76 -2.84 -7.77
CA VAL A 109 -19.57 -3.42 -7.14
C VAL A 109 -19.95 -4.53 -6.15
N ILE A 110 -20.93 -4.30 -5.29
CA ILE A 110 -21.41 -5.31 -4.32
C ILE A 110 -21.91 -6.56 -5.07
N THR A 111 -22.72 -6.39 -6.12
CA THR A 111 -23.21 -7.52 -6.92
C THR A 111 -22.08 -8.29 -7.60
N TYR A 112 -21.07 -7.61 -8.11
CA TYR A 112 -19.89 -8.23 -8.68
C TYR A 112 -19.15 -9.08 -7.63
N LEU A 113 -18.95 -8.53 -6.44
CA LEU A 113 -18.29 -9.23 -5.32
C LEU A 113 -19.11 -10.45 -4.86
N GLU A 114 -20.44 -10.33 -4.72
CA GLU A 114 -21.33 -11.45 -4.35
C GLU A 114 -21.30 -12.59 -5.38
N ASN A 115 -20.86 -12.32 -6.59
CA ASN A 115 -20.65 -13.31 -7.63
C ASN A 115 -19.24 -13.92 -7.66
N GLY A 116 -18.41 -13.66 -6.65
CA GLY A 116 -17.04 -14.17 -6.55
C GLY A 116 -16.02 -13.23 -7.18
N GLY A 117 -16.36 -11.94 -7.29
CA GLY A 117 -15.44 -10.89 -7.77
C GLY A 117 -14.32 -10.61 -6.79
N LYS A 118 -13.27 -9.96 -7.28
CA LYS A 118 -12.07 -9.61 -6.54
C LYS A 118 -11.84 -8.10 -6.56
N LEU A 119 -11.46 -7.51 -5.44
CA LEU A 119 -11.31 -6.05 -5.30
C LEU A 119 -10.03 -5.68 -4.57
N LEU A 120 -9.19 -4.88 -5.21
CA LEU A 120 -8.12 -4.12 -4.54
C LEU A 120 -8.56 -2.69 -4.32
N MET A 121 -8.63 -2.28 -3.07
CA MET A 121 -9.12 -0.96 -2.72
C MET A 121 -8.10 -0.18 -1.90
N PHE A 122 -7.89 1.06 -2.30
CA PHE A 122 -7.16 2.05 -1.52
C PHE A 122 -8.05 3.26 -1.28
N THR A 123 -8.02 3.81 -0.07
CA THR A 123 -8.67 5.07 0.22
C THR A 123 -7.67 6.09 0.74
N SER A 124 -8.05 7.35 0.75
CA SER A 124 -7.34 8.44 1.42
C SER A 124 -8.32 9.21 2.29
N TYR A 125 -7.81 9.80 3.35
CA TYR A 125 -8.60 10.73 4.15
C TYR A 125 -8.91 12.00 3.30
N THR A 126 -10.19 12.29 3.11
CA THR A 126 -10.67 13.45 2.33
C THR A 126 -11.37 14.49 3.20
N GLY A 127 -11.67 14.16 4.46
CA GLY A 127 -12.52 14.98 5.32
C GLY A 127 -14.00 15.01 4.91
N THR A 128 -14.39 14.18 3.91
CA THR A 128 -15.75 14.12 3.38
C THR A 128 -16.31 12.71 3.59
N ASP A 129 -17.56 12.64 4.01
CA ASP A 129 -18.27 11.36 4.15
C ASP A 129 -18.58 10.79 2.76
N MET A 130 -18.40 9.48 2.61
CA MET A 130 -18.66 8.73 1.37
C MET A 130 -19.52 7.49 1.69
N PRO A 131 -20.79 7.67 2.05
CA PRO A 131 -21.62 6.57 2.55
C PRO A 131 -21.85 5.45 1.54
N ASN A 132 -21.90 5.75 0.24
CA ASN A 132 -22.09 4.72 -0.77
C ASN A 132 -20.80 3.89 -0.97
N LEU A 133 -19.64 4.55 -0.99
CA LEU A 133 -18.34 3.86 -1.01
C LEU A 133 -18.16 3.01 0.24
N ASP A 134 -18.51 3.56 1.41
CA ASP A 134 -18.41 2.85 2.70
C ASP A 134 -19.34 1.65 2.75
N SER A 135 -20.52 1.68 2.11
CA SER A 135 -21.45 0.56 2.05
C SER A 135 -20.85 -0.69 1.42
N ILE A 136 -19.90 -0.55 0.49
CA ILE A 136 -19.17 -1.69 -0.11
C ILE A 136 -18.36 -2.40 0.99
N LEU A 137 -17.63 -1.64 1.81
CA LEU A 137 -16.82 -2.18 2.90
C LEU A 137 -17.68 -2.75 4.04
N GLU A 138 -18.76 -2.03 4.38
CA GLU A 138 -19.69 -2.45 5.44
C GLU A 138 -20.40 -3.75 5.10
N ASN A 139 -20.72 -3.98 3.82
CA ASN A 139 -21.27 -5.26 3.35
C ASN A 139 -20.33 -6.43 3.63
N TYR A 140 -19.03 -6.18 3.73
CA TYR A 140 -17.98 -7.18 4.02
C TYR A 140 -17.40 -7.05 5.43
N GLY A 141 -18.12 -6.41 6.35
CA GLY A 141 -17.84 -6.45 7.78
C GLY A 141 -16.79 -5.48 8.29
N VAL A 142 -16.40 -4.48 7.51
CA VAL A 142 -15.44 -3.45 7.92
C VAL A 142 -15.95 -2.04 7.59
N LYS A 143 -15.48 -1.05 8.36
CA LYS A 143 -15.74 0.37 8.11
C LYS A 143 -14.50 1.21 8.33
N ARG A 144 -14.44 2.38 7.71
CA ARG A 144 -13.39 3.38 7.95
C ARG A 144 -13.72 4.24 9.17
N SER A 145 -12.69 4.69 9.90
CA SER A 145 -12.86 5.75 10.90
C SER A 145 -13.11 7.11 10.23
N SER A 146 -13.78 8.01 10.96
CA SER A 146 -13.98 9.40 10.48
C SER A 146 -12.70 10.23 10.50
N GLY A 147 -11.73 9.89 11.38
CA GLY A 147 -10.46 10.58 11.51
C GLY A 147 -9.27 9.75 11.01
N ILE A 148 -8.09 10.29 11.17
CA ILE A 148 -6.83 9.63 10.84
C ILE A 148 -6.19 9.00 12.07
N VAL A 149 -5.39 7.97 11.85
CA VAL A 149 -4.63 7.32 12.92
C VAL A 149 -3.34 8.07 13.17
N VAL A 150 -3.05 8.28 14.45
CA VAL A 150 -1.83 8.89 14.96
C VAL A 150 -1.14 7.91 15.89
N GLU A 151 0.14 7.67 15.68
CA GLU A 151 0.94 6.76 16.48
C GLU A 151 1.71 7.54 17.56
N THR A 152 1.75 7.02 18.76
CA THR A 152 2.52 7.62 19.88
C THR A 152 3.79 6.85 20.22
N ASP A 153 3.88 5.57 19.82
CA ASP A 153 5.15 4.83 19.93
C ASP A 153 6.15 5.31 18.89
N SER A 154 7.22 5.93 19.36
CA SER A 154 8.26 6.51 18.53
C SER A 154 9.01 5.51 17.62
N GLN A 155 8.83 4.22 17.81
CA GLN A 155 9.38 3.18 16.92
C GLN A 155 8.50 2.91 15.72
N HIS A 156 7.25 3.41 15.71
CA HIS A 156 6.23 3.08 14.74
C HIS A 156 5.72 4.27 13.91
N TYR A 157 6.49 5.38 13.86
CA TYR A 157 6.21 6.48 12.95
C TYR A 157 7.49 7.14 12.41
N TYR A 158 7.34 7.81 11.26
CA TYR A 158 8.42 8.54 10.60
C TYR A 158 8.81 9.80 11.39
N PRO A 159 10.10 10.17 11.47
CA PRO A 159 10.56 11.27 12.32
C PRO A 159 9.75 12.56 12.19
N GLN A 160 9.28 13.07 13.32
CA GLN A 160 8.48 14.29 13.48
C GLN A 160 7.08 14.27 12.85
N MET A 161 6.64 13.12 12.30
CA MET A 161 5.35 12.95 11.62
C MET A 161 4.59 11.77 12.21
N PRO A 162 3.89 11.93 13.37
CA PRO A 162 3.24 10.79 14.04
C PRO A 162 2.03 10.22 13.27
N TYR A 163 1.58 10.87 12.21
CA TYR A 163 0.57 10.44 11.25
C TYR A 163 1.16 9.83 9.97
N TYR A 164 2.47 9.64 9.91
CA TYR A 164 3.19 8.84 8.90
C TYR A 164 3.60 7.53 9.56
N LEU A 165 2.70 6.57 9.46
CA LEU A 165 2.75 5.34 10.23
C LEU A 165 3.74 4.34 9.64
N LEU A 166 4.46 3.63 10.53
CA LEU A 166 5.28 2.47 10.22
C LEU A 166 4.64 1.24 10.91
N PRO A 167 3.61 0.65 10.29
CA PRO A 167 2.79 -0.38 10.92
C PRO A 167 3.55 -1.69 11.16
N ASN A 168 3.02 -2.49 12.07
CA ASN A 168 3.40 -3.89 12.22
C ASN A 168 2.88 -4.69 11.03
N ILE A 169 3.75 -5.44 10.39
CA ILE A 169 3.41 -6.31 9.26
C ILE A 169 3.00 -7.67 9.82
N GLN A 170 1.75 -8.04 9.60
CA GLN A 170 1.21 -9.33 10.02
C GLN A 170 1.66 -10.45 9.07
N SER A 171 1.67 -11.70 9.55
CA SER A 171 2.13 -12.82 8.73
C SER A 171 1.00 -13.32 7.83
N ASP A 172 1.14 -13.07 6.54
CA ASP A 172 0.25 -13.52 5.48
C ASP A 172 1.06 -13.74 4.20
N ASP A 173 0.54 -14.48 3.22
CA ASP A 173 1.22 -14.71 1.95
C ASP A 173 1.47 -13.40 1.22
N ILE A 174 0.52 -12.46 1.25
CA ILE A 174 0.60 -11.14 0.65
C ILE A 174 1.76 -10.31 1.23
N THR A 175 2.03 -10.46 2.52
CA THR A 175 3.05 -9.67 3.24
C THR A 175 4.41 -10.34 3.32
N THR A 176 4.52 -11.60 2.90
CA THR A 176 5.75 -12.42 3.06
C THR A 176 6.98 -11.74 2.46
N GLU A 177 6.84 -11.15 1.28
CA GLU A 177 7.98 -10.54 0.57
C GLU A 177 8.45 -9.20 1.17
N VAL A 178 7.61 -8.54 1.97
CA VAL A 178 7.91 -7.25 2.61
C VAL A 178 8.13 -7.34 4.11
N LYS A 179 8.07 -8.52 4.69
CA LYS A 179 8.14 -8.78 6.14
C LYS A 179 9.39 -8.18 6.82
N SER A 180 10.49 -8.05 6.09
CA SER A 180 11.75 -7.48 6.59
C SER A 180 11.93 -6.01 6.24
N ASN A 181 10.94 -5.38 5.63
CA ASN A 181 10.95 -3.99 5.21
C ASN A 181 10.11 -3.14 6.16
N TYR A 182 10.25 -1.81 6.04
CA TYR A 182 9.27 -0.88 6.56
C TYR A 182 8.21 -0.62 5.48
N ILE A 183 6.96 -0.56 5.90
CA ILE A 183 5.84 0.00 5.13
C ILE A 183 5.59 1.38 5.69
N LEU A 184 5.33 2.37 4.83
CA LEU A 184 5.05 3.74 5.24
C LEU A 184 3.66 4.14 4.76
N MET A 185 2.76 4.40 5.70
CA MET A 185 1.36 4.76 5.45
C MET A 185 1.06 6.16 5.97
N PRO A 186 1.15 7.20 5.11
CA PRO A 186 0.79 8.55 5.49
C PRO A 186 -0.72 8.72 5.63
N VAL A 187 -1.17 9.41 6.68
CA VAL A 187 -2.55 9.89 6.83
C VAL A 187 -3.59 8.77 6.67
N ALA A 188 -3.28 7.59 7.24
CA ALA A 188 -4.17 6.44 7.15
C ALA A 188 -5.37 6.57 8.11
N GLN A 189 -6.52 6.04 7.70
CA GLN A 189 -7.69 5.88 8.55
C GLN A 189 -7.67 4.51 9.23
N ALA A 190 -8.30 4.38 10.40
CA ALA A 190 -8.46 3.07 11.01
C ALA A 190 -9.50 2.24 10.25
N ILE A 191 -9.21 0.97 10.03
CA ILE A 191 -10.16 -0.01 9.53
C ILE A 191 -10.72 -0.74 10.75
N GLN A 192 -12.00 -0.56 11.00
CA GLN A 192 -12.71 -1.11 12.15
C GLN A 192 -13.59 -2.26 11.68
N LYS A 193 -13.51 -3.41 12.38
CA LYS A 193 -14.44 -4.53 12.16
C LYS A 193 -15.79 -4.19 12.74
N LEU A 194 -16.86 -4.50 12.03
CA LEU A 194 -18.22 -4.34 12.52
C LEU A 194 -18.52 -5.37 13.62
N ASP A 195 -19.40 -5.03 14.56
CA ASP A 195 -19.82 -5.94 15.64
C ASP A 195 -20.58 -7.18 15.11
N SER A 196 -21.15 -7.06 13.91
CA SER A 196 -21.95 -8.12 13.28
C SER A 196 -21.77 -8.10 11.77
N TYR A 197 -21.38 -9.21 11.19
CA TYR A 197 -21.30 -9.45 9.75
C TYR A 197 -21.57 -10.94 9.48
N ARG A 198 -21.64 -11.33 8.21
CA ARG A 198 -21.93 -12.73 7.83
C ARG A 198 -20.85 -13.69 8.31
N ASP A 199 -21.22 -14.83 8.86
CA ASP A 199 -20.30 -15.87 9.38
C ASP A 199 -19.41 -16.48 8.28
N THR A 200 -19.77 -16.31 7.02
CA THR A 200 -19.00 -16.74 5.84
C THR A 200 -17.78 -15.86 5.58
N ILE A 201 -17.76 -14.65 6.14
CA ILE A 201 -16.68 -13.68 5.94
C ILE A 201 -15.52 -13.95 6.90
N THR A 202 -14.33 -13.99 6.37
CA THR A 202 -13.07 -14.04 7.12
C THR A 202 -12.28 -12.75 6.90
N ILE A 203 -11.94 -12.05 7.98
CA ILE A 203 -11.16 -10.81 7.94
C ILE A 203 -9.80 -11.03 8.60
N LYS A 204 -8.73 -10.90 7.83
CA LYS A 204 -7.35 -10.98 8.30
C LYS A 204 -6.68 -9.61 8.26
N SER A 205 -6.01 -9.25 9.34
CA SER A 205 -5.20 -8.05 9.41
C SER A 205 -3.88 -8.26 8.66
N LEU A 206 -3.50 -7.35 7.78
CA LEU A 206 -2.22 -7.33 7.06
C LEU A 206 -1.24 -6.35 7.69
N LEU A 207 -1.74 -5.16 8.04
CA LEU A 207 -0.97 -4.07 8.64
C LEU A 207 -1.73 -3.52 9.84
N THR A 208 -1.04 -3.37 10.98
CA THR A 208 -1.67 -2.90 12.22
C THR A 208 -0.79 -1.87 12.91
N THR A 209 -1.40 -0.96 13.66
CA THR A 209 -0.70 -0.06 14.58
C THR A 209 -0.30 -0.77 15.88
N THR A 210 0.29 -0.02 16.81
CA THR A 210 0.44 -0.45 18.20
C THR A 210 -0.83 -0.15 19.01
N GLU A 211 -0.88 -0.65 20.25
CA GLU A 211 -1.96 -0.34 21.20
C GLU A 211 -1.95 1.13 21.68
N ASP A 212 -0.85 1.85 21.45
CA ASP A 212 -0.68 3.23 21.86
C ASP A 212 -1.19 4.24 20.84
N ALA A 213 -1.63 3.79 19.66
CA ALA A 213 -2.20 4.62 18.62
C ALA A 213 -3.58 5.18 19.03
N TYR A 214 -3.96 6.29 18.42
CA TYR A 214 -5.29 6.89 18.62
C TYR A 214 -5.83 7.49 17.33
N ILE A 215 -7.16 7.71 17.28
CA ILE A 215 -7.82 8.38 16.15
C ILE A 215 -7.91 9.88 16.45
N GLU A 216 -7.40 10.69 15.51
CA GLU A 216 -7.54 12.14 15.48
C GLU A 216 -8.65 12.54 14.50
N ASN A 217 -9.75 13.08 15.04
CA ASN A 217 -10.92 13.41 14.24
C ASN A 217 -10.86 14.82 13.62
N ASP A 218 -9.98 15.68 14.10
CA ASP A 218 -9.76 17.03 13.55
C ASP A 218 -8.27 17.26 13.22
N PRO A 219 -7.75 16.58 12.18
CA PRO A 219 -6.34 16.63 11.85
C PRO A 219 -5.87 18.01 11.38
N GLU A 220 -6.77 18.87 10.89
CA GLU A 220 -6.41 20.22 10.44
C GLU A 220 -6.05 21.15 11.60
N ASN A 221 -6.68 20.97 12.75
CA ASN A 221 -6.43 21.78 13.96
C ASN A 221 -5.65 21.02 15.04
N SER A 222 -5.16 19.82 14.71
CA SER A 222 -4.51 18.95 15.68
C SER A 222 -3.16 19.49 16.15
N THR A 223 -2.92 19.35 17.45
CA THR A 223 -1.60 19.49 18.06
C THR A 223 -0.84 18.17 18.14
N TRP A 224 -1.38 17.12 17.54
CA TRP A 224 -0.88 15.73 17.58
C TRP A 224 -0.70 15.21 19.01
N SER A 225 -1.61 15.60 19.88
CA SER A 225 -1.61 15.22 21.29
C SER A 225 -2.89 14.46 21.63
N LYS A 226 -2.73 13.23 22.08
CA LYS A 226 -3.85 12.40 22.51
C LYS A 226 -4.67 13.08 23.58
N SER A 227 -5.97 13.20 23.36
CA SER A 227 -6.93 13.70 24.35
C SER A 227 -7.49 12.56 25.21
N ALA A 228 -8.18 12.90 26.32
CA ALA A 228 -8.80 11.88 27.17
C ALA A 228 -9.96 11.14 26.47
N ASP A 229 -10.58 11.77 25.48
CA ASP A 229 -11.73 11.25 24.72
C ASP A 229 -11.32 10.61 23.39
N SER A 230 -10.02 10.58 23.07
CA SER A 230 -9.54 9.94 21.82
C SER A 230 -9.74 8.43 21.88
N GLU A 231 -10.33 7.86 20.84
CA GLU A 231 -10.39 6.41 20.66
C GLU A 231 -8.97 5.86 20.49
N THR A 232 -8.60 4.87 21.29
CA THR A 232 -7.23 4.35 21.39
C THR A 232 -7.21 2.84 21.29
N GLY A 233 -6.16 2.31 20.67
CA GLY A 233 -5.93 0.88 20.54
C GLY A 233 -5.11 0.52 19.32
N ALA A 234 -4.93 -0.78 19.10
CA ALA A 234 -4.39 -1.28 17.86
C ALA A 234 -5.46 -1.21 16.75
N PHE A 235 -5.13 -0.54 15.66
CA PHE A 235 -6.01 -0.37 14.50
C PHE A 235 -5.46 -1.12 13.29
N ASP A 236 -6.34 -1.75 12.53
CA ASP A 236 -6.00 -2.27 11.22
C ASP A 236 -5.86 -1.09 10.23
N LEU A 237 -4.83 -1.14 9.40
CA LEU A 237 -4.55 -0.19 8.31
C LEU A 237 -4.57 -0.86 6.93
N GLY A 238 -4.47 -2.16 6.92
CA GLY A 238 -4.62 -3.01 5.75
C GLY A 238 -5.21 -4.35 6.14
N VAL A 239 -6.19 -4.82 5.39
CA VAL A 239 -6.91 -6.08 5.63
C VAL A 239 -7.07 -6.88 4.36
N SER A 240 -7.14 -8.22 4.51
CA SER A 240 -7.61 -9.15 3.49
C SER A 240 -8.92 -9.76 3.98
N ILE A 241 -9.95 -9.67 3.16
CA ILE A 241 -11.29 -10.16 3.43
C ILE A 241 -11.62 -11.23 2.39
N THR A 242 -12.06 -12.39 2.85
CA THR A 242 -12.48 -13.48 1.97
C THR A 242 -13.86 -13.96 2.37
N GLU A 243 -14.67 -14.29 1.40
CA GLU A 243 -15.97 -14.93 1.59
C GLU A 243 -16.17 -16.03 0.56
N THR A 244 -16.56 -17.22 0.99
CA THR A 244 -16.89 -18.34 0.10
C THR A 244 -18.35 -18.71 0.25
N VAL A 245 -19.12 -18.54 -0.83
CA VAL A 245 -20.53 -18.89 -0.92
C VAL A 245 -20.79 -19.64 -2.21
N ASP A 246 -21.42 -20.82 -2.16
CA ASP A 246 -21.78 -21.63 -3.32
C ASP A 246 -20.62 -21.88 -4.31
N ASP A 247 -19.44 -22.25 -3.78
CA ASP A 247 -18.19 -22.46 -4.51
C ASP A 247 -17.63 -21.22 -5.23
N LYS A 248 -18.16 -20.01 -4.94
CA LYS A 248 -17.62 -18.74 -5.39
C LYS A 248 -16.80 -18.12 -4.28
N GLU A 249 -15.59 -17.71 -4.58
CA GLU A 249 -14.67 -17.07 -3.65
C GLU A 249 -14.55 -15.58 -3.99
N THR A 250 -15.03 -14.75 -3.07
CA THR A 250 -14.82 -13.29 -3.09
C THR A 250 -13.58 -12.96 -2.31
N GLN A 251 -12.75 -12.09 -2.84
CA GLN A 251 -11.58 -11.57 -2.13
C GLN A 251 -11.49 -10.06 -2.24
N ILE A 252 -11.28 -9.39 -1.10
CA ILE A 252 -11.07 -7.95 -1.02
C ILE A 252 -9.76 -7.72 -0.27
N ILE A 253 -8.85 -6.95 -0.87
CA ILE A 253 -7.70 -6.42 -0.17
C ILE A 253 -7.86 -4.91 -0.08
N TYR A 254 -7.84 -4.40 1.15
CA TYR A 254 -8.10 -2.99 1.41
C TYR A 254 -6.98 -2.37 2.23
N PHE A 255 -6.48 -1.22 1.77
CA PHE A 255 -5.49 -0.37 2.45
C PHE A 255 -6.05 1.04 2.63
N SER A 256 -5.95 1.59 3.83
CA SER A 256 -6.57 2.88 4.20
C SER A 256 -5.69 4.11 3.91
N SER A 257 -4.65 3.98 3.10
CA SER A 257 -3.78 5.09 2.68
C SER A 257 -3.27 4.89 1.26
N ALA A 258 -3.91 5.49 0.27
CA ALA A 258 -3.41 5.46 -1.11
C ALA A 258 -2.11 6.27 -1.28
N SER A 259 -1.89 7.27 -0.42
CA SER A 259 -0.66 8.08 -0.41
C SER A 259 0.61 7.24 -0.24
N MET A 260 0.49 6.01 0.29
CA MET A 260 1.60 5.07 0.39
C MET A 260 2.22 4.73 -0.97
N LEU A 261 1.46 4.83 -2.06
CA LEU A 261 1.90 4.54 -3.43
C LEU A 261 2.42 5.78 -4.16
N SER A 262 2.46 6.96 -3.53
CA SER A 262 3.09 8.12 -4.17
C SER A 262 4.59 7.90 -4.35
N SER A 263 5.15 8.39 -5.48
CA SER A 263 6.57 8.18 -5.81
C SER A 263 7.53 8.63 -4.71
N GLN A 264 7.21 9.70 -4.00
CA GLN A 264 8.05 10.22 -2.92
C GLN A 264 8.06 9.28 -1.70
N ILE A 265 6.89 8.80 -1.29
CA ILE A 265 6.74 7.90 -0.14
C ILE A 265 7.37 6.54 -0.42
N ASP A 266 7.08 5.98 -1.58
CA ASP A 266 7.58 4.68 -1.98
C ASP A 266 9.11 4.67 -2.12
N GLN A 267 9.71 5.74 -2.67
CA GLN A 267 11.17 5.90 -2.72
C GLN A 267 11.80 5.99 -1.32
N ALA A 268 11.14 6.62 -0.35
CA ALA A 268 11.66 6.76 1.00
C ALA A 268 11.91 5.40 1.67
N ILE A 269 11.12 4.40 1.31
CA ILE A 269 11.20 3.03 1.82
C ILE A 269 11.66 2.01 0.78
N SER A 270 12.35 2.49 -0.26
CA SER A 270 12.99 1.65 -1.29
C SER A 270 12.03 0.74 -2.06
N GLY A 271 10.80 1.19 -2.32
CA GLY A 271 9.82 0.50 -3.14
C GLY A 271 9.00 -0.59 -2.41
N ALA A 272 9.07 -0.65 -1.09
CA ALA A 272 8.38 -1.70 -0.33
C ALA A 272 6.85 -1.59 -0.40
N ASN A 273 6.30 -0.37 -0.43
CA ASN A 273 4.87 -0.15 -0.58
C ASN A 273 4.36 -0.63 -1.95
N SER A 274 5.06 -0.24 -3.02
CA SER A 274 4.74 -0.71 -4.37
C SER A 274 4.81 -2.22 -4.48
N LYS A 275 5.80 -2.84 -3.84
CA LYS A 275 5.94 -4.29 -3.81
C LYS A 275 4.76 -4.96 -3.10
N LEU A 276 4.35 -4.45 -1.94
CA LEU A 276 3.18 -4.95 -1.21
C LEU A 276 1.90 -4.83 -2.05
N ALA A 277 1.65 -3.66 -2.63
CA ALA A 277 0.46 -3.42 -3.43
C ALA A 277 0.42 -4.28 -4.70
N ALA A 278 1.56 -4.46 -5.38
CA ALA A 278 1.64 -5.31 -6.55
C ALA A 278 1.45 -6.80 -6.19
N THR A 279 1.99 -7.26 -5.05
CA THR A 279 1.74 -8.61 -4.54
C THR A 279 0.26 -8.79 -4.19
N ALA A 280 -0.38 -7.78 -3.58
CA ALA A 280 -1.81 -7.81 -3.29
C ALA A 280 -2.64 -7.99 -4.56
N LEU A 281 -2.40 -7.18 -5.59
CA LEU A 281 -3.09 -7.26 -6.88
C LEU A 281 -2.85 -8.63 -7.54
N THR A 282 -1.60 -9.05 -7.67
CA THR A 282 -1.29 -10.30 -8.40
C THR A 282 -1.69 -11.56 -7.66
N SER A 283 -1.84 -11.50 -6.32
CA SER A 283 -2.31 -12.63 -5.52
C SER A 283 -3.78 -12.96 -5.74
N MET A 284 -4.55 -11.99 -6.21
CA MET A 284 -5.97 -12.16 -6.54
C MET A 284 -6.20 -12.59 -7.99
N CYS A 285 -5.25 -12.30 -8.89
CA CYS A 285 -5.34 -12.72 -10.28
C CYS A 285 -4.90 -14.18 -10.44
N ASP A 286 -5.55 -14.92 -11.32
CA ASP A 286 -5.10 -16.24 -11.76
C ASP A 286 -3.88 -16.11 -12.70
N VAL A 287 -2.80 -15.54 -12.14
CA VAL A 287 -1.54 -15.47 -12.86
C VAL A 287 -0.89 -16.86 -12.81
N GLU A 288 -0.69 -17.51 -13.96
CA GLU A 288 0.23 -18.65 -14.02
C GLU A 288 1.55 -18.19 -13.39
N GLN A 289 2.03 -18.92 -12.37
CA GLN A 289 3.19 -18.51 -11.56
C GLN A 289 4.38 -18.10 -12.44
N THR A 290 4.43 -16.83 -12.79
CA THR A 290 5.58 -16.26 -13.49
C THR A 290 6.68 -16.03 -12.48
N VAL A 291 7.86 -16.53 -12.78
CA VAL A 291 9.04 -16.21 -11.97
C VAL A 291 9.33 -14.73 -12.18
N VAL A 292 8.79 -13.88 -11.29
CA VAL A 292 9.11 -12.45 -11.29
C VAL A 292 10.55 -12.28 -10.83
N ILE A 293 11.42 -11.91 -11.77
CA ILE A 293 12.83 -11.64 -11.45
C ILE A 293 12.93 -10.16 -11.07
N PRO A 294 13.24 -9.85 -9.80
CA PRO A 294 13.36 -8.47 -9.37
C PRO A 294 14.53 -7.78 -10.06
N SER A 295 14.36 -6.50 -10.41
CA SER A 295 15.44 -5.69 -10.95
C SER A 295 16.59 -5.59 -9.96
N LYS A 296 17.83 -5.74 -10.43
CA LYS A 296 19.03 -5.52 -9.59
C LYS A 296 19.23 -4.01 -9.48
N SER A 297 18.83 -3.43 -8.35
CA SER A 297 19.09 -2.01 -8.08
C SER A 297 20.61 -1.76 -8.01
N THR A 298 21.05 -0.75 -8.75
CA THR A 298 22.41 -0.19 -8.65
C THR A 298 22.44 1.06 -7.75
N SER A 299 21.28 1.49 -7.26
CA SER A 299 21.17 2.61 -6.33
C SER A 299 21.32 2.14 -4.87
N TYR A 300 21.72 3.07 -4.02
CA TYR A 300 21.80 2.82 -2.59
C TYR A 300 20.39 2.62 -2.02
N THR A 301 20.24 1.63 -1.16
CA THR A 301 19.03 1.46 -0.36
C THR A 301 18.90 2.62 0.62
N ASN A 302 17.79 3.30 0.63
CA ASN A 302 17.54 4.34 1.62
C ASN A 302 17.44 3.73 3.02
N LEU A 303 18.11 4.35 3.99
CA LEU A 303 17.96 3.97 5.39
C LEU A 303 16.69 4.63 5.93
N VAL A 304 15.76 3.82 6.37
CA VAL A 304 14.55 4.29 7.05
C VAL A 304 14.85 4.42 8.53
N PHE A 305 14.55 5.58 9.09
CA PHE A 305 14.71 5.85 10.51
C PHE A 305 13.35 6.05 11.16
N THR A 306 13.14 5.37 12.29
CA THR A 306 12.02 5.68 13.18
C THR A 306 12.36 6.88 14.05
N GLN A 307 11.35 7.58 14.61
CA GLN A 307 11.57 8.66 15.56
C GLN A 307 12.39 8.19 16.77
N GLY A 308 12.16 6.97 17.25
CA GLY A 308 12.91 6.40 18.36
C GLY A 308 14.39 6.19 18.06
N ALA A 309 14.73 5.77 16.84
CA ALA A 309 16.13 5.66 16.42
C ALA A 309 16.80 7.03 16.39
N VAL A 310 16.14 8.06 15.86
CA VAL A 310 16.65 9.44 15.85
C VAL A 310 16.90 9.95 17.27
N ASN A 311 15.96 9.75 18.19
CA ASN A 311 16.10 10.14 19.59
C ASN A 311 17.30 9.44 20.25
N THR A 312 17.45 8.14 20.06
CA THR A 312 18.53 7.35 20.66
C THR A 312 19.90 7.81 20.17
N TRP A 313 20.08 7.95 18.85
CA TRP A 313 21.35 8.39 18.28
C TRP A 313 21.66 9.85 18.64
N SER A 314 20.66 10.70 18.75
CA SER A 314 20.85 12.11 19.21
C SER A 314 21.37 12.16 20.64
N ILE A 315 20.82 11.38 21.56
CA ILE A 315 21.31 11.30 22.94
C ILE A 315 22.75 10.80 22.99
N ILE A 316 23.06 9.75 22.24
CA ILE A 316 24.43 9.18 22.21
C ILE A 316 25.42 10.21 21.67
N THR A 317 25.10 10.91 20.58
CA THR A 317 26.06 11.83 19.94
C THR A 317 26.17 13.17 20.66
N ILE A 318 25.07 13.72 21.17
CA ILE A 318 25.05 15.07 21.79
C ILE A 318 25.48 15.01 23.27
N ALA A 319 25.07 13.97 23.99
CA ALA A 319 25.36 13.86 25.43
C ALA A 319 26.41 12.80 25.74
N GLY A 320 26.27 11.58 25.18
CA GLY A 320 27.12 10.43 25.52
C GLY A 320 28.59 10.63 25.15
N ILE A 321 28.87 10.99 23.91
CA ILE A 321 30.27 11.18 23.44
C ILE A 321 30.96 12.34 24.20
N PRO A 322 30.36 13.55 24.35
CA PRO A 322 30.97 14.61 25.12
C PRO A 322 31.22 14.25 26.59
N LEU A 323 30.28 13.54 27.22
CA LEU A 323 30.42 13.08 28.59
C LEU A 323 31.64 12.16 28.75
N VAL A 324 31.81 11.20 27.88
CA VAL A 324 32.96 10.28 27.87
C VAL A 324 34.27 11.08 27.73
N LEU A 325 34.33 12.04 26.83
CA LEU A 325 35.51 12.88 26.63
C LEU A 325 35.83 13.72 27.89
N VAL A 326 34.82 14.28 28.55
CA VAL A 326 35.00 15.01 29.83
C VAL A 326 35.53 14.06 30.90
N VAL A 327 34.97 12.85 31.05
CA VAL A 327 35.44 11.87 32.05
C VAL A 327 36.90 11.49 31.79
N ILE A 328 37.26 11.23 30.54
CA ILE A 328 38.66 10.93 30.16
C ILE A 328 39.57 12.13 30.50
N GLY A 329 39.15 13.33 30.16
CA GLY A 329 39.89 14.55 30.46
C GLY A 329 40.14 14.77 31.98
N VAL A 330 39.10 14.52 32.77
CA VAL A 330 39.20 14.61 34.26
C VAL A 330 40.14 13.50 34.78
N MET A 331 40.07 12.28 34.28
CA MET A 331 40.98 11.21 34.69
C MET A 331 42.42 11.54 34.35
N ILE A 332 42.73 12.08 33.18
CA ILE A 332 44.06 12.49 32.77
C ILE A 332 44.55 13.65 33.66
N TRP A 333 43.67 14.64 33.92
CA TRP A 333 44.00 15.77 34.79
C TRP A 333 44.34 15.33 36.23
N MET A 334 43.52 14.44 36.81
CA MET A 334 43.77 13.86 38.14
C MET A 334 45.08 13.09 38.21
N LYS A 335 45.37 12.27 37.15
CA LYS A 335 46.66 11.52 37.08
C LYS A 335 47.87 12.43 37.04
N ARG A 336 47.81 13.55 36.27
CA ARG A 336 48.89 14.52 36.16
C ARG A 336 49.08 15.34 37.47
N ARG A 337 48.00 15.59 38.23
CA ARG A 337 48.07 16.31 39.50
C ARG A 337 48.68 15.50 40.64
N LYS A 338 48.71 14.17 40.52
CA LYS A 338 49.30 13.25 41.51
C LYS A 338 50.77 12.94 41.22
N GLN A 339 51.32 13.41 40.13
CA GLN A 339 52.74 13.44 39.83
C GLN A 339 53.36 14.82 40.21
#